data_73ebc9786735709e9211ac9197f02921
#
_entry.id   73ebc9786735709e9211ac9197f02921
#
_cell.length_a   1.000
_cell.length_b   1.000
_cell.length_c   1.000
_cell.angle_alpha   90.00
_cell.angle_beta   90.00
_cell.angle_gamma   90.00
#
_symmetry.space_group_name_H-M   'P 1'
#
loop_
_entity.id
_entity.type
_entity.pdbx_description
1 polymer ?
#
loop_
_entity_poly.entity_id
_entity_poly.type
_entity_poly.pdbx_seq_one_letter_code
_entity_poly.pdbx_strand_id
1 'polypeptide(L)'
;MRFEAISTCCLATALEVHRRLRRLALGTASVALMAALLFPSATTAEADAATVTMVYLVKAYDEPPPLSLMQKVLTDEGIEGARLAIRDDNKTGRFLNTKFVLDEDFVPAGGNVAAKAKQILARGPAIIIADLKAPDLLAAADLPEAKDAMIFNIRSSDEAIRQENCQANLFHIIPDWAMRADALAQYLVWKKWDRWFVLKGSLPSDKAYVAAVERAAQRFGGKIVEERTYKFETGNARSDTGHQQIQTQMPEATQGVGSYDVVWVADTDQAFGEYVPYRTYDAKPVVGTQGLVAVAWHPAYEEYAGMQLHDAFERFAKRDMTECDYTAWLAARAVGEAATRSGKTDIPALRDYLLSDVFTVAGDKGVGMNFRTWDHQLRQPILIAGPRDVVSISPQEGFLHPKFLTDTLGNDQPETKCKFR
;
A
#
# COMPACT_ATOMS: atom_id res chain seq x y z
N MET A 1 -28.40 29.74 -46.57
CA MET A 1 -28.28 29.12 -47.91
C MET A 1 -28.27 27.64 -47.64
N ARG A 2 -29.43 26.94 -47.81
CA ARG A 2 -29.85 26.22 -49.00
C ARG A 2 -28.80 25.13 -49.34
N PHE A 3 -29.05 23.82 -49.51
CA PHE A 3 -30.24 23.05 -49.91
C PHE A 3 -29.92 21.58 -49.59
N GLU A 4 -30.90 20.80 -49.09
CA GLU A 4 -31.70 19.74 -49.75
C GLU A 4 -30.93 18.45 -50.08
N ALA A 5 -31.26 17.35 -49.50
CA ALA A 5 -32.35 16.38 -49.77
C ALA A 5 -32.16 15.60 -51.11
N ILE A 6 -32.04 14.29 -51.02
CA ILE A 6 -32.50 13.27 -51.98
C ILE A 6 -32.48 11.92 -51.20
N SER A 7 -33.57 11.40 -50.79
CA SER A 7 -34.69 10.71 -51.44
C SER A 7 -34.44 9.22 -51.69
N THR A 8 -35.18 8.44 -50.92
CA THR A 8 -35.95 7.25 -51.28
C THR A 8 -35.54 6.51 -52.58
N CYS A 9 -35.15 5.23 -52.42
CA CYS A 9 -35.68 4.11 -53.26
C CYS A 9 -35.08 2.78 -52.75
N CYS A 10 -35.92 1.87 -52.29
CA CYS A 10 -35.96 0.42 -52.53
C CYS A 10 -36.67 -0.31 -51.39
N LEU A 11 -37.96 -0.07 -51.37
CA LEU A 11 -38.96 -0.98 -50.80
C LEU A 11 -39.68 -1.61 -51.99
N ALA A 12 -39.27 -2.79 -52.40
CA ALA A 12 -40.05 -3.73 -53.22
C ALA A 12 -39.17 -4.89 -53.69
N THR A 13 -38.96 -5.90 -52.87
CA THR A 13 -38.65 -7.30 -53.34
C THR A 13 -38.57 -8.25 -52.12
N ALA A 14 -39.62 -8.37 -51.36
CA ALA A 14 -39.69 -9.38 -50.30
C ALA A 14 -41.10 -9.99 -50.15
N LEU A 15 -41.81 -10.15 -51.23
CA LEU A 15 -43.21 -10.67 -51.15
C LEU A 15 -43.52 -11.77 -52.19
N GLU A 16 -42.54 -12.45 -52.78
CA GLU A 16 -42.84 -13.46 -53.79
C GLU A 16 -42.17 -14.82 -53.61
N VAL A 17 -41.59 -15.14 -52.45
CA VAL A 17 -40.98 -16.47 -52.17
C VAL A 17 -41.85 -17.33 -51.22
N HIS A 18 -42.96 -16.82 -50.72
CA HIS A 18 -43.77 -17.55 -49.69
C HIS A 18 -44.95 -18.31 -50.25
N ARG A 19 -45.08 -18.53 -51.59
CA ARG A 19 -46.27 -19.14 -52.19
C ARG A 19 -46.03 -20.45 -52.96
N ARG A 20 -44.85 -21.08 -52.93
CA ARG A 20 -44.57 -22.35 -53.71
C ARG A 20 -44.08 -23.54 -52.92
N LEU A 21 -44.38 -23.68 -51.62
CA LEU A 21 -44.08 -24.90 -50.87
C LEU A 21 -45.25 -25.35 -49.99
N ARG A 22 -46.46 -25.40 -50.59
CA ARG A 22 -47.58 -26.13 -50.03
C ARG A 22 -48.23 -26.97 -51.11
N ARG A 23 -47.65 -28.17 -51.41
CA ARG A 23 -48.32 -29.30 -51.97
C ARG A 23 -47.27 -30.39 -52.24
N LEU A 24 -47.08 -31.26 -51.26
CA LEU A 24 -46.67 -32.68 -51.41
C LEU A 24 -46.40 -33.20 -49.99
N ALA A 25 -47.46 -33.58 -49.34
CA ALA A 25 -47.40 -34.44 -48.19
C ALA A 25 -48.61 -35.31 -48.17
N LEU A 26 -48.45 -36.49 -48.55
CA LEU A 26 -49.36 -37.64 -48.22
C LEU A 26 -48.66 -38.93 -48.59
N GLY A 27 -48.33 -39.70 -47.54
CA GLY A 27 -48.08 -41.15 -47.71
C GLY A 27 -46.65 -41.57 -47.37
N THR A 28 -46.42 -41.96 -46.15
CA THR A 28 -45.96 -43.27 -45.73
C THR A 28 -45.80 -43.34 -44.25
N ALA A 29 -46.69 -44.02 -43.57
CA ALA A 29 -46.50 -44.46 -42.21
C ALA A 29 -45.47 -45.58 -42.20
N SER A 30 -44.36 -45.44 -41.53
CA SER A 30 -43.43 -46.53 -41.21
C SER A 30 -42.83 -46.32 -39.87
N VAL A 31 -43.14 -47.19 -38.95
CA VAL A 31 -42.56 -47.55 -37.72
C VAL A 31 -41.07 -47.13 -37.62
N ALA A 32 -40.80 -46.10 -36.83
CA ALA A 32 -39.47 -45.78 -36.38
C ALA A 32 -39.39 -46.06 -34.87
N LEU A 33 -38.77 -47.16 -34.63
CA LEU A 33 -38.30 -47.71 -33.38
C LEU A 33 -37.73 -46.61 -32.45
N MET A 34 -38.28 -46.51 -31.23
CA MET A 34 -37.72 -45.74 -30.14
C MET A 34 -36.37 -46.30 -29.75
N ALA A 35 -35.31 -45.78 -30.29
CA ALA A 35 -33.98 -45.83 -29.71
C ALA A 35 -33.83 -44.56 -28.85
N ALA A 36 -34.29 -44.61 -27.61
CA ALA A 36 -33.93 -43.68 -26.56
C ALA A 36 -32.42 -43.83 -26.33
N LEU A 37 -31.62 -43.08 -27.06
CA LEU A 37 -30.25 -42.82 -26.72
C LEU A 37 -30.26 -42.13 -25.37
N LEU A 38 -30.07 -42.91 -24.30
CA LEU A 38 -29.62 -42.45 -23.01
C LEU A 38 -28.24 -41.79 -23.21
N PHE A 39 -28.21 -40.53 -23.61
CA PHE A 39 -27.07 -39.70 -23.37
C PHE A 39 -27.02 -39.56 -21.84
N PRO A 40 -26.00 -40.06 -21.16
CA PRO A 40 -25.81 -39.65 -19.79
C PRO A 40 -25.65 -38.13 -19.86
N SER A 41 -26.58 -37.39 -19.29
CA SER A 41 -26.38 -35.99 -18.95
C SER A 41 -25.15 -36.00 -18.05
N ALA A 42 -23.99 -35.77 -18.63
CA ALA A 42 -22.83 -35.42 -17.86
C ALA A 42 -23.22 -34.12 -17.16
N THR A 43 -23.74 -34.25 -15.97
CA THR A 43 -23.71 -33.14 -15.01
C THR A 43 -22.24 -32.82 -14.87
N THR A 44 -21.77 -31.82 -15.61
CA THR A 44 -20.53 -31.16 -15.30
C THR A 44 -20.76 -30.65 -13.89
N ALA A 45 -20.25 -31.35 -12.90
CA ALA A 45 -20.09 -30.80 -11.55
C ALA A 45 -19.30 -29.52 -11.80
N GLU A 46 -19.95 -28.39 -11.66
CA GLU A 46 -19.28 -27.09 -11.64
C GLU A 46 -18.30 -27.21 -10.47
N ALA A 47 -17.02 -27.32 -10.78
CA ALA A 47 -15.98 -27.45 -9.76
C ALA A 47 -16.13 -26.23 -8.86
N ASP A 48 -16.30 -26.46 -7.57
CA ASP A 48 -16.38 -25.39 -6.58
C ASP A 48 -15.20 -24.41 -6.80
N ALA A 49 -15.50 -23.12 -6.81
CA ALA A 49 -14.48 -22.09 -7.01
C ALA A 49 -13.41 -22.21 -5.92
N ALA A 50 -12.15 -22.27 -6.33
CA ALA A 50 -11.04 -22.21 -5.38
C ALA A 50 -11.10 -20.90 -4.60
N THR A 51 -11.01 -20.96 -3.28
CA THR A 51 -11.14 -19.77 -2.43
C THR A 51 -9.80 -19.38 -1.83
N VAL A 52 -9.41 -18.11 -2.01
CA VAL A 52 -8.27 -17.48 -1.35
C VAL A 52 -8.83 -16.54 -0.29
N THR A 53 -8.67 -16.90 0.99
CA THR A 53 -9.09 -16.06 2.12
C THR A 53 -7.90 -15.28 2.65
N MET A 54 -8.07 -13.97 2.77
CA MET A 54 -7.15 -13.05 3.43
C MET A 54 -7.83 -12.54 4.70
N VAL A 55 -7.05 -12.36 5.75
CA VAL A 55 -7.54 -11.82 7.03
C VAL A 55 -6.95 -10.43 7.22
N TYR A 56 -7.78 -9.41 7.35
CA TYR A 56 -7.34 -8.08 7.75
C TYR A 56 -7.31 -8.02 9.27
N LEU A 57 -6.11 -7.93 9.86
CA LEU A 57 -5.90 -7.88 11.30
C LEU A 57 -5.45 -6.48 11.70
N VAL A 58 -6.30 -5.76 12.43
CA VAL A 58 -6.04 -4.40 12.90
C VAL A 58 -6.18 -4.28 14.40
N LYS A 59 -5.37 -3.42 15.01
CA LYS A 59 -5.48 -3.05 16.44
C LYS A 59 -5.68 -1.55 16.58
N ALA A 60 -6.62 -1.16 17.44
CA ALA A 60 -6.72 0.22 17.90
C ALA A 60 -5.56 0.56 18.85
N TYR A 61 -4.97 1.73 18.67
CA TYR A 61 -3.93 2.25 19.55
C TYR A 61 -4.42 3.54 20.20
N ASP A 62 -3.97 3.79 21.44
CA ASP A 62 -4.17 5.07 22.10
C ASP A 62 -3.20 6.09 21.47
N GLU A 63 -3.66 6.75 20.43
CA GLU A 63 -2.91 7.80 19.74
C GLU A 63 -3.29 9.18 20.27
N PRO A 64 -2.36 10.14 20.27
CA PRO A 64 -2.70 11.51 20.65
C PRO A 64 -3.82 12.02 19.72
N PRO A 65 -4.73 12.88 20.26
CA PRO A 65 -5.76 13.47 19.42
C PRO A 65 -5.13 14.33 18.31
N PRO A 66 -5.77 14.42 17.13
CA PRO A 66 -5.28 15.26 16.05
C PRO A 66 -5.02 16.68 16.53
N LEU A 67 -3.93 17.30 16.06
CA LEU A 67 -3.56 18.67 16.38
C LEU A 67 -4.58 19.68 15.85
N SER A 68 -5.29 19.35 14.80
CA SER A 68 -6.34 20.17 14.20
C SER A 68 -7.72 19.56 14.40
N LEU A 69 -8.68 20.34 14.88
CA LEU A 69 -10.09 19.93 14.94
C LEU A 69 -10.72 19.71 13.54
N MET A 70 -10.08 20.19 12.48
CA MET A 70 -10.51 19.99 11.10
C MET A 70 -10.06 18.64 10.56
N GLN A 71 -9.08 17.99 11.17
CA GLN A 71 -8.59 16.68 10.77
C GLN A 71 -9.60 15.62 11.21
N LYS A 72 -10.15 14.91 10.22
CA LYS A 72 -11.08 13.82 10.49
C LYS A 72 -10.31 12.59 10.99
N VAL A 73 -10.75 12.02 12.09
CA VAL A 73 -10.28 10.72 12.54
C VAL A 73 -10.95 9.66 11.65
N LEU A 74 -10.15 8.92 10.90
CA LEU A 74 -10.62 7.83 10.07
C LEU A 74 -10.71 6.55 10.92
N THR A 75 -11.84 5.86 10.83
CA THR A 75 -12.08 4.60 11.55
C THR A 75 -12.03 3.38 10.63
N ASP A 76 -11.90 3.62 9.34
CA ASP A 76 -11.90 2.65 8.24
C ASP A 76 -10.61 2.72 7.40
N GLU A 77 -9.58 3.37 7.92
CA GLU A 77 -8.28 3.48 7.26
C GLU A 77 -7.65 2.10 7.06
N GLY A 78 -7.06 1.88 5.90
CA GLY A 78 -6.43 0.62 5.50
C GLY A 78 -7.42 -0.43 5.02
N ILE A 79 -8.47 -0.72 5.78
CA ILE A 79 -9.42 -1.78 5.45
C ILE A 79 -10.18 -1.52 4.14
N GLU A 80 -10.50 -0.25 3.84
CA GLU A 80 -11.17 0.10 2.58
C GLU A 80 -10.26 -0.14 1.37
N GLY A 81 -8.94 0.01 1.54
CA GLY A 81 -7.97 -0.37 0.52
C GLY A 81 -7.99 -1.87 0.21
N ALA A 82 -7.96 -2.71 1.25
CA ALA A 82 -8.06 -4.16 1.10
C ALA A 82 -9.41 -4.58 0.47
N ARG A 83 -10.53 -4.01 0.91
CA ARG A 83 -11.86 -4.26 0.33
C ARG A 83 -11.93 -3.90 -1.15
N LEU A 84 -11.34 -2.77 -1.54
CA LEU A 84 -11.27 -2.36 -2.95
C LEU A 84 -10.50 -3.39 -3.79
N ALA A 85 -9.34 -3.85 -3.31
CA ALA A 85 -8.53 -4.85 -3.99
C ALA A 85 -9.30 -6.18 -4.17
N ILE A 86 -9.91 -6.70 -3.10
CA ILE A 86 -10.73 -7.91 -3.14
C ILE A 86 -11.88 -7.80 -4.15
N ARG A 87 -12.56 -6.65 -4.19
CA ARG A 87 -13.61 -6.40 -5.18
C ARG A 87 -13.08 -6.50 -6.61
N ASP A 88 -11.89 -5.94 -6.86
CA ASP A 88 -11.30 -5.89 -8.19
C ASP A 88 -10.68 -7.24 -8.57
N ASP A 89 -10.05 -7.96 -7.64
CA ASP A 89 -9.54 -9.33 -7.83
C ASP A 89 -10.67 -10.30 -8.16
N ASN A 90 -11.84 -10.17 -7.53
CA ASN A 90 -13.00 -10.99 -7.83
C ASN A 90 -13.57 -10.76 -9.25
N LYS A 91 -13.32 -9.60 -9.89
CA LYS A 91 -13.70 -9.40 -11.30
C LYS A 91 -12.90 -10.34 -12.21
N THR A 92 -11.61 -10.48 -11.97
CA THR A 92 -10.73 -11.40 -12.70
C THR A 92 -10.96 -12.87 -12.27
N GLY A 93 -11.13 -13.09 -10.97
CA GLY A 93 -11.34 -14.41 -10.37
C GLY A 93 -12.52 -15.18 -10.95
N ARG A 94 -13.60 -14.49 -11.37
CA ARG A 94 -14.76 -15.12 -12.02
C ARG A 94 -14.38 -15.90 -13.30
N PHE A 95 -13.39 -15.43 -14.03
CA PHE A 95 -12.93 -16.10 -15.27
C PHE A 95 -11.99 -17.27 -14.97
N LEU A 96 -11.41 -17.31 -13.77
CA LEU A 96 -10.44 -18.32 -13.35
C LEU A 96 -11.03 -19.33 -12.34
N ASN A 97 -12.33 -19.24 -12.09
CA ASN A 97 -13.02 -20.00 -11.05
C ASN A 97 -12.33 -19.89 -9.68
N THR A 98 -11.89 -18.68 -9.35
CA THR A 98 -11.23 -18.34 -8.08
C THR A 98 -12.01 -17.22 -7.37
N LYS A 99 -12.28 -17.41 -6.09
CA LYS A 99 -12.96 -16.44 -5.24
C LYS A 99 -12.00 -15.89 -4.19
N PHE A 100 -11.93 -14.57 -4.08
CA PHE A 100 -11.17 -13.88 -3.04
C PHE A 100 -12.11 -13.41 -1.94
N VAL A 101 -11.75 -13.67 -0.69
CA VAL A 101 -12.54 -13.33 0.51
C VAL A 101 -11.66 -12.56 1.48
N LEU A 102 -12.22 -11.54 2.11
CA LEU A 102 -11.59 -10.78 3.20
C LEU A 102 -12.36 -11.04 4.48
N ASP A 103 -11.70 -11.67 5.44
CA ASP A 103 -12.16 -11.73 6.82
C ASP A 103 -11.57 -10.54 7.59
N GLU A 104 -12.34 -9.95 8.49
CA GLU A 104 -11.95 -8.74 9.21
C GLU A 104 -11.90 -9.02 10.69
N ASP A 105 -10.72 -8.88 11.28
CA ASP A 105 -10.46 -9.14 12.70
C ASP A 105 -9.90 -7.88 13.37
N PHE A 106 -10.64 -7.39 14.35
CA PHE A 106 -10.32 -6.20 15.12
C PHE A 106 -9.87 -6.53 16.53
N VAL A 107 -8.81 -5.87 16.99
CA VAL A 107 -8.30 -5.92 18.35
C VAL A 107 -8.48 -4.54 19.00
N PRO A 108 -9.24 -4.41 20.09
CA PRO A 108 -9.44 -3.12 20.76
C PRO A 108 -8.15 -2.62 21.41
N ALA A 109 -8.12 -1.35 21.78
CA ALA A 109 -7.03 -0.77 22.56
C ALA A 109 -6.80 -1.56 23.85
N GLY A 110 -5.52 -1.82 24.16
CA GLY A 110 -5.13 -2.73 25.26
C GLY A 110 -5.34 -4.23 25.01
N GLY A 111 -5.97 -4.62 23.88
CA GLY A 111 -6.17 -6.02 23.52
C GLY A 111 -4.88 -6.74 23.11
N ASN A 112 -4.91 -8.08 23.18
CA ASN A 112 -3.77 -8.94 22.89
C ASN A 112 -3.80 -9.44 21.44
N VAL A 113 -2.92 -8.92 20.59
CA VAL A 113 -2.80 -9.31 19.18
C VAL A 113 -2.35 -10.75 19.01
N ALA A 114 -1.39 -11.24 19.84
CA ALA A 114 -0.92 -12.61 19.73
C ALA A 114 -2.05 -13.62 20.01
N ALA A 115 -2.91 -13.34 21.00
CA ALA A 115 -4.07 -14.19 21.26
C ALA A 115 -5.07 -14.21 20.10
N LYS A 116 -5.31 -13.05 19.45
CA LYS A 116 -6.17 -12.95 18.27
C LYS A 116 -5.54 -13.67 17.07
N ALA A 117 -4.26 -13.45 16.79
CA ALA A 117 -3.53 -14.13 15.72
C ALA A 117 -3.56 -15.68 15.92
N LYS A 118 -3.38 -16.14 17.15
CA LYS A 118 -3.50 -17.56 17.47
C LYS A 118 -4.90 -18.13 17.17
N GLN A 119 -5.97 -17.38 17.44
CA GLN A 119 -7.34 -17.77 17.06
C GLN A 119 -7.54 -17.87 15.55
N ILE A 120 -6.95 -16.94 14.78
CA ILE A 120 -6.98 -16.98 13.32
C ILE A 120 -6.24 -18.23 12.83
N LEU A 121 -5.02 -18.44 13.30
CA LEU A 121 -4.13 -19.53 12.89
C LEU A 121 -4.58 -20.91 13.35
N ALA A 122 -5.43 -21.00 14.38
CA ALA A 122 -6.03 -22.26 14.81
C ALA A 122 -6.92 -22.92 13.73
N ARG A 123 -7.33 -22.15 12.71
CA ARG A 123 -8.10 -22.65 11.55
C ARG A 123 -7.18 -23.22 10.44
N GLY A 124 -5.87 -23.11 10.59
CA GLY A 124 -4.84 -23.47 9.61
C GLY A 124 -3.97 -22.28 9.20
N PRO A 125 -2.98 -22.50 8.31
CA PRO A 125 -2.16 -21.42 7.76
C PRO A 125 -3.03 -20.33 7.15
N ALA A 126 -2.66 -19.06 7.37
CA ALA A 126 -3.44 -17.90 6.96
C ALA A 126 -2.60 -16.87 6.18
N ILE A 127 -3.26 -16.11 5.32
CA ILE A 127 -2.74 -14.89 4.70
C ILE A 127 -3.30 -13.73 5.52
N ILE A 128 -2.42 -12.97 6.18
CA ILE A 128 -2.81 -11.91 7.09
C ILE A 128 -2.30 -10.57 6.56
N ILE A 129 -3.19 -9.61 6.34
CA ILE A 129 -2.87 -8.21 6.10
C ILE A 129 -2.86 -7.53 7.47
N ALA A 130 -1.66 -7.19 7.97
CA ALA A 130 -1.44 -6.77 9.34
C ALA A 130 -1.28 -5.25 9.45
N ASP A 131 -2.31 -4.58 9.95
CA ASP A 131 -2.31 -3.17 10.31
C ASP A 131 -1.91 -3.01 11.78
N LEU A 132 -0.62 -3.24 12.04
CA LEU A 132 -0.06 -3.37 13.39
C LEU A 132 1.23 -2.58 13.56
N LYS A 133 1.46 -2.02 14.77
CA LYS A 133 2.77 -1.48 15.17
C LYS A 133 3.76 -2.64 15.37
N ALA A 134 5.06 -2.37 15.25
CA ALA A 134 6.12 -3.39 15.24
C ALA A 134 6.07 -4.40 16.39
N PRO A 135 5.86 -4.01 17.67
CA PRO A 135 5.79 -4.99 18.76
C PRO A 135 4.65 -5.99 18.62
N ASP A 136 3.47 -5.53 18.22
CA ASP A 136 2.30 -6.40 18.02
C ASP A 136 2.45 -7.28 16.76
N LEU A 137 3.07 -6.74 15.71
CA LEU A 137 3.35 -7.47 14.48
C LEU A 137 4.32 -8.64 14.76
N LEU A 138 5.42 -8.37 15.49
CA LEU A 138 6.36 -9.42 15.91
C LEU A 138 5.68 -10.44 16.82
N ALA A 139 4.85 -10.00 17.78
CA ALA A 139 4.13 -10.90 18.66
C ALA A 139 3.19 -11.85 17.90
N ALA A 140 2.64 -11.44 16.77
CA ALA A 140 1.85 -12.30 15.88
C ALA A 140 2.74 -13.21 15.02
N ALA A 141 3.84 -12.70 14.48
CA ALA A 141 4.72 -13.44 13.58
C ALA A 141 5.57 -14.49 14.28
N ASP A 142 5.94 -14.26 15.56
CA ASP A 142 6.74 -15.18 16.39
C ASP A 142 5.93 -16.38 16.92
N LEU A 143 4.62 -16.44 16.69
CA LEU A 143 3.81 -17.59 17.11
C LEU A 143 4.26 -18.86 16.37
N PRO A 144 4.42 -20.00 17.05
CA PRO A 144 4.73 -21.27 16.37
C PRO A 144 3.73 -21.61 15.26
N GLU A 145 2.46 -21.28 15.46
CA GLU A 145 1.37 -21.50 14.51
C GLU A 145 1.48 -20.58 13.27
N ALA A 146 2.24 -19.48 13.35
CA ALA A 146 2.43 -18.53 12.26
C ALA A 146 3.53 -18.94 11.28
N LYS A 147 4.29 -19.99 11.54
CA LYS A 147 5.43 -20.42 10.73
C LYS A 147 5.09 -20.57 9.24
N ASP A 148 3.93 -21.13 8.94
CA ASP A 148 3.46 -21.38 7.58
C ASP A 148 2.47 -20.34 7.08
N ALA A 149 2.24 -19.26 7.84
CA ALA A 149 1.43 -18.12 7.42
C ALA A 149 2.22 -17.17 6.51
N MET A 150 1.51 -16.30 5.78
CA MET A 150 2.06 -15.11 5.14
C MET A 150 1.45 -13.88 5.82
N ILE A 151 2.28 -13.03 6.39
CA ILE A 151 1.84 -11.83 7.12
C ILE A 151 2.39 -10.60 6.39
N PHE A 152 1.50 -9.76 5.88
CA PHE A 152 1.85 -8.55 5.14
C PHE A 152 1.79 -7.34 6.07
N ASN A 153 2.94 -6.77 6.38
CA ASN A 153 3.06 -5.52 7.13
C ASN A 153 2.68 -4.33 6.27
N ILE A 154 1.63 -3.62 6.65
CA ILE A 154 1.13 -2.45 5.94
C ILE A 154 1.28 -1.14 6.71
N ARG A 155 1.70 -1.18 7.99
CA ARG A 155 1.77 0.00 8.88
C ARG A 155 3.18 0.31 9.39
N SER A 156 3.93 -0.67 9.84
CA SER A 156 5.18 -0.41 10.56
C SER A 156 6.36 -0.15 9.62
N SER A 157 6.94 1.06 9.71
CA SER A 157 8.18 1.46 9.04
C SER A 157 9.44 1.14 9.84
N ASP A 158 9.34 0.42 10.96
CA ASP A 158 10.47 0.06 11.82
C ASP A 158 11.48 -0.81 11.05
N GLU A 159 12.74 -0.42 11.04
CA GLU A 159 13.82 -1.15 10.36
C GLU A 159 14.15 -2.47 11.05
N ALA A 160 14.04 -2.54 12.39
CA ALA A 160 14.45 -3.74 13.15
C ALA A 160 13.70 -4.99 12.71
N ILE A 161 12.43 -4.86 12.29
CA ILE A 161 11.63 -5.99 11.79
C ILE A 161 12.04 -6.47 10.39
N ARG A 162 12.94 -5.74 9.72
CA ARG A 162 13.55 -6.08 8.41
C ARG A 162 15.02 -6.42 8.54
N GLN A 163 15.58 -6.20 9.70
CA GLN A 163 17.00 -6.42 10.02
C GLN A 163 17.15 -7.50 11.10
N GLU A 164 17.45 -7.12 12.32
CA GLU A 164 17.80 -8.05 13.41
C GLU A 164 16.61 -8.94 13.84
N ASN A 165 15.38 -8.47 13.67
CA ASN A 165 14.14 -9.18 14.05
C ASN A 165 13.34 -9.65 12.84
N CYS A 166 13.98 -9.87 11.69
CA CYS A 166 13.28 -10.32 10.49
C CYS A 166 12.75 -11.76 10.63
N GLN A 167 11.57 -11.98 10.06
CA GLN A 167 10.84 -13.26 10.11
C GLN A 167 10.57 -13.75 8.68
N ALA A 168 10.72 -15.06 8.43
CA ALA A 168 10.50 -15.63 7.10
C ALA A 168 9.04 -15.59 6.64
N ASN A 169 8.10 -15.41 7.55
CA ASN A 169 6.67 -15.30 7.28
C ASN A 169 6.18 -13.86 7.14
N LEU A 170 7.07 -12.84 7.34
CA LEU A 170 6.73 -11.43 7.17
C LEU A 170 7.10 -10.92 5.78
N PHE A 171 6.16 -10.21 5.16
CA PHE A 171 6.31 -9.45 3.92
C PHE A 171 6.01 -7.98 4.21
N HIS A 172 6.84 -7.08 3.72
CA HIS A 172 6.71 -5.67 4.04
C HIS A 172 6.26 -4.88 2.82
N ILE A 173 5.04 -4.34 2.87
CA ILE A 173 4.49 -3.50 1.80
C ILE A 173 4.86 -2.04 2.03
N ILE A 174 4.70 -1.56 3.27
CA ILE A 174 5.05 -0.18 3.61
C ILE A 174 6.58 0.00 3.60
N PRO A 175 7.09 1.13 3.07
CA PRO A 175 8.50 1.48 3.15
C PRO A 175 8.98 1.64 4.60
N ASP A 176 10.20 1.21 4.87
CA ASP A 176 10.86 1.47 6.16
C ASP A 176 11.42 2.91 6.24
N TRP A 177 11.91 3.27 7.43
CA TRP A 177 12.51 4.58 7.65
C TRP A 177 13.75 4.81 6.81
N ALA A 178 14.57 3.79 6.55
CA ALA A 178 15.74 3.89 5.68
C ALA A 178 15.34 4.21 4.24
N MET A 179 14.32 3.54 3.69
CA MET A 179 13.80 3.83 2.33
C MET A 179 13.28 5.26 2.22
N ARG A 180 12.53 5.72 3.23
CA ARG A 180 11.97 7.08 3.25
C ARG A 180 13.05 8.14 3.36
N ALA A 181 14.03 7.94 4.26
CA ALA A 181 15.16 8.86 4.42
C ALA A 181 16.01 8.91 3.15
N ASP A 182 16.33 7.76 2.55
CA ASP A 182 17.10 7.68 1.32
C ASP A 182 16.39 8.39 0.15
N ALA A 183 15.09 8.16 0.00
CA ALA A 183 14.28 8.78 -1.05
C ALA A 183 14.30 10.31 -0.96
N LEU A 184 14.11 10.82 0.25
CA LEU A 184 14.12 12.27 0.50
C LEU A 184 15.53 12.86 0.38
N ALA A 185 16.55 12.18 0.92
CA ALA A 185 17.94 12.63 0.84
C ALA A 185 18.43 12.75 -0.62
N GLN A 186 18.11 11.76 -1.47
CA GLN A 186 18.45 11.84 -2.91
C GLN A 186 17.83 13.08 -3.56
N TYR A 187 16.56 13.35 -3.29
CA TYR A 187 15.87 14.53 -3.81
C TYR A 187 16.51 15.82 -3.32
N LEU A 188 16.80 15.94 -2.03
CA LEU A 188 17.39 17.14 -1.43
C LEU A 188 18.79 17.41 -2.00
N VAL A 189 19.65 16.39 -2.09
CA VAL A 189 21.00 16.52 -2.67
C VAL A 189 20.92 16.89 -4.15
N TRP A 190 20.01 16.29 -4.91
CA TRP A 190 19.75 16.69 -6.31
C TRP A 190 19.37 18.16 -6.43
N LYS A 191 18.56 18.69 -5.48
CA LYS A 191 18.20 20.12 -5.40
C LYS A 191 19.33 21.02 -4.90
N LYS A 192 20.48 20.47 -4.46
CA LYS A 192 21.55 21.18 -3.76
C LYS A 192 21.13 21.75 -2.40
N TRP A 193 20.19 21.11 -1.74
CA TRP A 193 19.77 21.38 -0.37
C TRP A 193 20.44 20.34 0.54
N ASP A 194 21.74 20.38 0.64
CA ASP A 194 22.55 19.35 1.26
C ASP A 194 22.92 19.62 2.73
N ARG A 195 22.47 20.76 3.29
CA ARG A 195 22.73 21.15 4.69
C ARG A 195 21.44 21.08 5.49
N TRP A 196 21.37 20.12 6.40
CA TRP A 196 20.13 19.80 7.10
C TRP A 196 20.19 20.16 8.58
N PHE A 197 19.20 20.87 9.08
CA PHE A 197 18.94 21.03 10.49
C PHE A 197 17.88 20.01 10.91
N VAL A 198 18.22 19.09 11.83
CA VAL A 198 17.31 18.03 12.29
C VAL A 198 16.60 18.46 13.57
N LEU A 199 15.27 18.50 13.54
CA LEU A 199 14.42 18.72 14.69
C LEU A 199 13.63 17.44 14.98
N LYS A 200 13.95 16.77 16.11
CA LYS A 200 13.35 15.48 16.46
C LYS A 200 12.51 15.54 17.72
N GLY A 201 11.52 14.67 17.82
CA GLY A 201 10.82 14.37 19.06
C GLY A 201 11.68 13.55 20.03
N SER A 202 11.08 13.07 21.08
CA SER A 202 11.76 12.34 22.17
C SER A 202 11.51 10.83 22.15
N LEU A 203 10.62 10.34 21.28
CA LEU A 203 10.26 8.93 21.19
C LEU A 203 11.40 8.06 20.65
N PRO A 204 11.43 6.77 21.00
CA PRO A 204 12.37 5.82 20.40
C PRO A 204 12.25 5.75 18.87
N SER A 205 11.04 5.84 18.33
CA SER A 205 10.76 5.86 16.89
C SER A 205 11.33 7.10 16.19
N ASP A 206 11.29 8.27 16.84
CA ASP A 206 11.92 9.49 16.30
C ASP A 206 13.44 9.32 16.18
N LYS A 207 14.05 8.73 17.20
CA LYS A 207 15.49 8.43 17.20
C LYS A 207 15.87 7.41 16.12
N ALA A 208 15.02 6.38 15.93
CA ALA A 208 15.22 5.39 14.87
C ALA A 208 15.15 6.05 13.49
N TYR A 209 14.18 6.94 13.27
CA TYR A 209 14.11 7.69 12.01
C TYR A 209 15.32 8.62 11.82
N VAL A 210 15.78 9.31 12.86
CA VAL A 210 17.00 10.14 12.76
C VAL A 210 18.22 9.32 12.42
N ALA A 211 18.38 8.10 12.97
CA ALA A 211 19.47 7.21 12.58
C ALA A 211 19.42 6.85 11.08
N ALA A 212 18.23 6.67 10.52
CA ALA A 212 18.06 6.49 9.08
C ALA A 212 18.44 7.76 8.29
N VAL A 213 18.11 8.95 8.80
CA VAL A 213 18.50 10.24 8.19
C VAL A 213 20.03 10.43 8.23
N GLU A 214 20.69 10.10 9.34
CA GLU A 214 22.16 10.15 9.47
C GLU A 214 22.84 9.21 8.47
N ARG A 215 22.32 7.99 8.33
CA ARG A 215 22.78 7.02 7.32
C ARG A 215 22.60 7.57 5.90
N ALA A 216 21.43 8.13 5.59
CA ALA A 216 21.16 8.71 4.28
C ALA A 216 22.06 9.92 3.98
N ALA A 217 22.35 10.77 4.98
CA ALA A 217 23.27 11.87 4.87
C ALA A 217 24.67 11.39 4.45
N GLN A 218 25.20 10.37 5.14
CA GLN A 218 26.49 9.78 4.83
C GLN A 218 26.53 9.15 3.43
N ARG A 219 25.43 8.47 3.06
CA ARG A 219 25.34 7.72 1.80
C ARG A 219 25.23 8.63 0.58
N PHE A 220 24.48 9.73 0.66
CA PHE A 220 24.17 10.60 -0.47
C PHE A 220 24.88 11.95 -0.44
N GLY A 221 25.69 12.23 0.58
CA GLY A 221 26.48 13.45 0.69
C GLY A 221 25.75 14.64 1.31
N GLY A 222 24.68 14.39 2.07
CA GLY A 222 24.06 15.39 2.92
C GLY A 222 24.89 15.69 4.17
N LYS A 223 24.66 16.83 4.79
CA LYS A 223 25.34 17.26 6.02
C LYS A 223 24.34 17.71 7.06
N ILE A 224 24.25 16.97 8.15
CA ILE A 224 23.51 17.41 9.33
C ILE A 224 24.37 18.48 10.02
N VAL A 225 23.88 19.74 10.02
CA VAL A 225 24.61 20.89 10.61
C VAL A 225 24.32 21.04 12.07
N GLU A 226 23.12 20.68 12.49
CA GLU A 226 22.69 20.70 13.90
C GLU A 226 21.54 19.73 14.10
N GLU A 227 21.42 19.18 15.31
CA GLU A 227 20.33 18.34 15.75
C GLU A 227 19.79 18.87 17.07
N ARG A 228 18.46 19.02 17.15
CA ARG A 228 17.77 19.43 18.38
C ARG A 228 16.61 18.50 18.70
N THR A 229 16.38 18.30 20.00
CA THR A 229 15.22 17.56 20.47
C THR A 229 14.16 18.55 20.97
N TYR A 230 12.97 18.49 20.38
CA TYR A 230 11.80 19.19 20.88
C TYR A 230 11.03 18.26 21.82
N LYS A 231 10.86 18.68 23.06
CA LYS A 231 10.08 17.93 24.06
C LYS A 231 8.65 18.45 24.04
N PHE A 232 7.77 17.66 23.49
CA PHE A 232 6.34 17.94 23.52
C PHE A 232 5.73 17.36 24.81
N GLU A 233 5.14 18.22 25.65
CA GLU A 233 4.44 17.80 26.85
C GLU A 233 2.93 17.83 26.59
N THR A 234 2.31 16.66 26.54
CA THR A 234 0.91 16.45 26.17
C THR A 234 -0.10 16.93 27.23
N GLY A 235 0.34 17.34 28.41
CA GLY A 235 -0.52 17.59 29.57
C GLY A 235 -1.64 18.62 29.38
N ASN A 236 -1.54 19.51 28.41
CA ASN A 236 -2.49 20.60 28.18
C ASN A 236 -2.92 20.74 26.69
N ALA A 237 -2.71 19.76 25.86
CA ALA A 237 -2.98 19.84 24.41
C ALA A 237 -4.44 20.11 24.04
N ARG A 238 -5.38 19.97 24.96
CA ARG A 238 -6.82 20.26 24.75
C ARG A 238 -7.25 21.68 25.12
N SER A 239 -6.39 22.47 25.76
CA SER A 239 -6.69 23.87 26.03
C SER A 239 -6.08 24.75 24.95
N ASP A 240 -6.74 25.82 24.56
CA ASP A 240 -6.21 26.84 23.62
C ASP A 240 -4.80 27.31 23.98
N THR A 241 -4.43 27.20 25.24
CA THR A 241 -3.09 27.53 25.78
C THR A 241 -2.03 26.51 25.32
N GLY A 242 -2.35 25.22 25.11
CA GLY A 242 -1.41 24.21 24.64
C GLY A 242 -1.00 24.45 23.17
N HIS A 243 -1.94 24.78 22.30
CA HIS A 243 -1.67 25.15 20.90
C HIS A 243 -0.85 26.46 20.82
N GLN A 244 -1.14 27.44 21.62
CA GLN A 244 -0.36 28.67 21.67
C GLN A 244 1.09 28.44 22.14
N GLN A 245 1.32 27.50 23.04
CA GLN A 245 2.67 27.19 23.52
C GLN A 245 3.52 26.58 22.37
N ILE A 246 3.02 25.61 21.62
CA ILE A 246 3.76 25.06 20.49
C ILE A 246 4.08 26.14 19.47
N GLN A 247 3.10 26.98 19.12
CA GLN A 247 3.29 28.06 18.15
C GLN A 247 4.33 29.09 18.55
N THR A 248 4.46 29.39 19.86
CA THR A 248 5.47 30.32 20.39
C THR A 248 6.82 29.67 20.61
N GLN A 249 6.84 28.40 21.02
CA GLN A 249 8.06 27.66 21.29
C GLN A 249 8.80 27.23 20.02
N MET A 250 8.08 27.02 18.89
CA MET A 250 8.69 26.54 17.67
C MET A 250 9.71 27.53 17.07
N PRO A 251 9.46 28.86 16.99
CA PRO A 251 10.49 29.82 16.63
C PRO A 251 11.70 29.80 17.57
N GLU A 252 11.49 29.65 18.89
CA GLU A 252 12.57 29.55 19.87
C GLU A 252 13.40 28.27 19.64
N ALA A 253 12.74 27.12 19.41
CA ALA A 253 13.39 25.84 19.16
C ALA A 253 14.21 25.83 17.87
N THR A 254 13.89 26.69 16.91
CA THR A 254 14.54 26.73 15.59
C THR A 254 15.44 27.92 15.35
N GLN A 255 15.55 28.89 16.29
CA GLN A 255 16.42 30.04 16.15
C GLN A 255 17.89 29.72 16.41
N GLY A 256 18.80 30.57 15.91
CA GLY A 256 20.24 30.50 16.20
C GLY A 256 20.97 29.31 15.62
N VAL A 257 20.37 28.58 14.69
CA VAL A 257 21.03 27.55 13.87
C VAL A 257 21.91 28.22 12.85
N GLY A 258 23.11 27.67 12.60
CA GLY A 258 23.99 28.13 11.55
C GLY A 258 23.36 28.01 10.15
N SER A 259 24.13 28.27 9.10
CA SER A 259 23.59 28.16 7.72
C SER A 259 23.12 26.74 7.42
N TYR A 260 21.87 26.58 7.01
CA TYR A 260 21.24 25.32 6.59
C TYR A 260 20.25 25.57 5.44
N ASP A 261 19.87 24.51 4.74
CA ASP A 261 18.97 24.59 3.57
C ASP A 261 17.55 24.17 3.92
N VAL A 262 17.40 23.14 4.75
CA VAL A 262 16.09 22.58 5.15
C VAL A 262 16.06 22.26 6.64
N VAL A 263 14.85 22.27 7.21
CA VAL A 263 14.56 21.70 8.53
C VAL A 263 14.04 20.29 8.31
N TRP A 264 14.75 19.27 8.79
CA TRP A 264 14.33 17.88 8.72
C TRP A 264 13.62 17.52 10.04
N VAL A 265 12.31 17.29 9.98
CA VAL A 265 11.48 16.93 11.12
C VAL A 265 11.43 15.42 11.29
N ALA A 266 11.67 14.95 12.50
CA ALA A 266 11.47 13.58 12.94
C ALA A 266 10.47 13.54 14.10
N ASP A 267 9.19 13.41 13.77
CA ASP A 267 8.04 13.39 14.66
C ASP A 267 7.10 12.27 14.17
N THR A 268 7.42 11.04 14.59
CA THR A 268 6.82 9.82 14.02
C THR A 268 5.40 9.52 14.50
N ASP A 269 4.98 10.16 15.60
CA ASP A 269 3.62 10.08 16.16
C ASP A 269 2.80 11.37 15.95
N GLN A 270 3.33 12.30 15.12
CA GLN A 270 2.65 13.55 14.74
C GLN A 270 2.25 14.41 15.92
N ALA A 271 3.09 14.48 16.97
CA ALA A 271 2.80 15.21 18.19
C ALA A 271 2.98 16.74 18.05
N PHE A 272 3.95 17.20 17.23
CA PHE A 272 4.25 18.63 17.09
C PHE A 272 4.60 19.05 15.65
N GLY A 273 4.97 18.11 14.81
CA GLY A 273 5.61 18.37 13.50
C GLY A 273 4.74 19.18 12.56
N GLU A 274 3.41 19.06 12.65
CA GLU A 274 2.45 19.77 11.79
C GLU A 274 2.59 21.32 11.91
N TYR A 275 3.08 21.83 13.04
CA TYR A 275 3.30 23.27 13.22
C TYR A 275 4.61 23.75 12.62
N VAL A 276 5.60 22.90 12.43
CA VAL A 276 6.95 23.28 12.03
C VAL A 276 6.98 24.00 10.68
N PRO A 277 6.27 23.57 9.61
CA PRO A 277 6.33 24.22 8.30
C PRO A 277 5.96 25.70 8.31
N TYR A 278 5.20 26.14 9.30
CA TYR A 278 4.64 27.50 9.37
C TYR A 278 5.20 28.34 10.49
N ARG A 279 6.10 27.80 11.33
CA ARG A 279 6.52 28.43 12.59
C ARG A 279 8.02 28.38 12.85
N THR A 280 8.84 27.98 11.88
CA THR A 280 10.30 28.07 12.01
C THR A 280 10.77 29.51 12.11
N TYR A 281 11.86 29.76 12.82
CA TYR A 281 12.47 31.08 12.93
C TYR A 281 12.93 31.60 11.55
N ASP A 282 13.66 30.79 10.81
CA ASP A 282 14.05 31.09 9.44
C ASP A 282 13.05 30.47 8.45
N ALA A 283 12.71 31.23 7.40
CA ALA A 283 11.84 30.76 6.32
C ALA A 283 12.57 29.74 5.42
N LYS A 284 12.67 28.51 5.88
CA LYS A 284 13.32 27.38 5.16
C LYS A 284 12.30 26.29 4.88
N PRO A 285 12.48 25.51 3.80
CA PRO A 285 11.67 24.32 3.56
C PRO A 285 11.73 23.36 4.73
N VAL A 286 10.59 22.77 5.08
CA VAL A 286 10.47 21.72 6.08
C VAL A 286 10.27 20.39 5.37
N VAL A 287 10.99 19.37 5.79
CA VAL A 287 11.00 18.03 5.19
C VAL A 287 10.98 16.96 6.27
N GLY A 288 10.76 15.71 5.90
CA GLY A 288 10.83 14.59 6.83
C GLY A 288 9.47 13.97 7.12
N THR A 289 9.04 13.97 8.38
CA THR A 289 7.69 13.50 8.75
C THR A 289 6.61 14.52 8.43
N GLN A 290 6.99 15.77 8.21
CA GLN A 290 6.10 16.87 7.88
C GLN A 290 6.69 17.77 6.79
N GLY A 291 5.85 18.58 6.16
CA GLY A 291 6.23 19.45 5.04
C GLY A 291 6.37 18.65 3.75
N LEU A 292 7.59 18.46 3.27
CA LEU A 292 7.88 17.57 2.16
C LEU A 292 8.18 16.16 2.70
N VAL A 293 7.30 15.21 2.43
CA VAL A 293 7.34 13.86 2.99
C VAL A 293 7.67 12.80 1.94
N ALA A 294 8.33 11.72 2.37
CA ALA A 294 8.59 10.55 1.54
C ALA A 294 7.56 9.45 1.87
N VAL A 295 6.65 9.17 0.96
CA VAL A 295 5.49 8.29 1.19
C VAL A 295 5.30 7.27 0.09
N ALA A 296 4.66 6.14 0.43
CA ALA A 296 4.26 5.16 -0.57
C ALA A 296 3.09 5.63 -1.44
N TRP A 297 2.24 6.50 -0.92
CA TRP A 297 1.08 7.02 -1.63
C TRP A 297 0.72 8.43 -1.19
N HIS A 298 0.21 9.21 -2.13
CA HIS A 298 -0.36 10.52 -1.87
C HIS A 298 -1.57 10.77 -2.79
N PRO A 299 -2.68 11.35 -2.31
CA PRO A 299 -3.88 11.60 -3.11
C PRO A 299 -3.65 12.48 -4.35
N ALA A 300 -2.68 13.39 -4.29
CA ALA A 300 -2.31 14.25 -5.42
C ALA A 300 -1.40 13.56 -6.46
N TYR A 301 -1.25 12.23 -6.41
CA TYR A 301 -0.45 11.51 -7.38
C TYR A 301 -1.26 11.22 -8.65
N GLU A 302 -0.91 11.90 -9.75
CA GLU A 302 -1.65 11.86 -11.01
C GLU A 302 -0.98 11.03 -12.11
N GLU A 303 0.32 10.71 -11.94
CA GLU A 303 1.09 10.04 -12.98
C GLU A 303 0.73 8.56 -13.12
N TYR A 304 1.01 8.01 -14.30
CA TYR A 304 0.71 6.62 -14.69
C TYR A 304 -0.78 6.29 -14.51
N ALA A 305 -1.13 5.35 -13.64
CA ALA A 305 -2.52 5.04 -13.32
C ALA A 305 -2.94 5.54 -11.91
N GLY A 306 -2.13 6.41 -11.30
CA GLY A 306 -2.38 6.91 -9.93
C GLY A 306 -3.71 7.61 -9.78
N MET A 307 -4.04 8.53 -10.70
CA MET A 307 -5.33 9.22 -10.69
C MET A 307 -6.51 8.24 -10.80
N GLN A 308 -6.42 7.23 -11.68
CA GLN A 308 -7.48 6.24 -11.86
C GLN A 308 -7.70 5.39 -10.59
N LEU A 309 -6.62 5.03 -9.90
CA LEU A 309 -6.70 4.31 -8.63
C LEU A 309 -7.34 5.19 -7.55
N HIS A 310 -6.90 6.45 -7.44
CA HIS A 310 -7.46 7.39 -6.48
C HIS A 310 -8.96 7.62 -6.71
N ASP A 311 -9.36 7.90 -7.95
CA ASP A 311 -10.77 8.05 -8.34
C ASP A 311 -11.61 6.80 -8.06
N ALA A 312 -11.05 5.60 -8.30
CA ALA A 312 -11.73 4.35 -8.00
C ALA A 312 -11.94 4.17 -6.51
N PHE A 313 -10.94 4.54 -5.70
CA PHE A 313 -11.00 4.49 -4.25
C PHE A 313 -11.98 5.54 -3.70
N GLU A 314 -11.91 6.80 -4.14
CA GLU A 314 -12.82 7.87 -3.71
C GLU A 314 -14.30 7.51 -4.01
N ARG A 315 -14.56 6.96 -5.19
CA ARG A 315 -15.92 6.47 -5.51
C ARG A 315 -16.35 5.33 -4.61
N PHE A 316 -15.44 4.51 -4.12
CA PHE A 316 -15.71 3.35 -3.27
C PHE A 316 -15.85 3.75 -1.80
N ALA A 317 -14.84 4.41 -1.23
CA ALA A 317 -14.74 4.74 0.19
C ALA A 317 -15.32 6.12 0.56
N LYS A 318 -15.62 6.99 -0.43
CA LYS A 318 -16.14 8.36 -0.25
C LYS A 318 -15.19 9.30 0.50
N ARG A 319 -13.92 9.05 0.39
CA ARG A 319 -12.82 9.85 0.93
C ARG A 319 -11.55 9.61 0.13
N ASP A 320 -10.55 10.46 0.36
CA ASP A 320 -9.21 10.28 -0.22
C ASP A 320 -8.56 8.98 0.26
N MET A 321 -7.75 8.38 -0.61
CA MET A 321 -6.94 7.21 -0.33
C MET A 321 -5.72 7.60 0.49
N THR A 322 -5.57 7.05 1.69
CA THR A 322 -4.38 7.25 2.52
C THR A 322 -3.25 6.30 2.14
N GLU A 323 -2.05 6.52 2.71
CA GLU A 323 -0.93 5.59 2.52
C GLU A 323 -1.25 4.19 3.08
N CYS A 324 -1.95 4.11 4.21
CA CYS A 324 -2.36 2.83 4.80
C CYS A 324 -3.37 2.09 3.91
N ASP A 325 -4.34 2.81 3.31
CA ASP A 325 -5.26 2.22 2.33
C ASP A 325 -4.51 1.67 1.11
N TYR A 326 -3.55 2.42 0.60
CA TYR A 326 -2.74 2.00 -0.54
C TYR A 326 -1.91 0.76 -0.23
N THR A 327 -1.25 0.72 0.92
CA THR A 327 -0.44 -0.45 1.31
C THR A 327 -1.29 -1.69 1.57
N ALA A 328 -2.48 -1.54 2.14
CA ALA A 328 -3.45 -2.62 2.29
C ALA A 328 -4.00 -3.11 0.94
N TRP A 329 -4.35 -2.18 0.05
CA TRP A 329 -4.75 -2.49 -1.32
C TRP A 329 -3.66 -3.27 -2.04
N LEU A 330 -2.41 -2.79 -1.96
CA LEU A 330 -1.28 -3.40 -2.64
C LEU A 330 -0.92 -4.79 -2.07
N ALA A 331 -1.08 -4.99 -0.76
CA ALA A 331 -0.92 -6.31 -0.12
C ALA A 331 -1.92 -7.32 -0.69
N ALA A 332 -3.21 -6.97 -0.73
CA ALA A 332 -4.24 -7.83 -1.27
C ALA A 332 -4.03 -8.07 -2.78
N ARG A 333 -3.71 -7.03 -3.55
CA ARG A 333 -3.37 -7.13 -4.98
C ARG A 333 -2.19 -8.05 -5.26
N ALA A 334 -1.14 -8.01 -4.42
CA ALA A 334 0.02 -8.90 -4.58
C ALA A 334 -0.39 -10.38 -4.46
N VAL A 335 -1.25 -10.71 -3.49
CA VAL A 335 -1.80 -12.06 -3.34
C VAL A 335 -2.73 -12.43 -4.50
N GLY A 336 -3.63 -11.52 -4.89
CA GLY A 336 -4.55 -11.71 -6.01
C GLY A 336 -3.82 -11.97 -7.32
N GLU A 337 -2.78 -11.19 -7.60
CA GLU A 337 -1.93 -11.34 -8.78
C GLU A 337 -1.13 -12.65 -8.76
N ALA A 338 -0.59 -13.02 -7.58
CA ALA A 338 0.11 -14.29 -7.42
C ALA A 338 -0.82 -15.48 -7.68
N ALA A 339 -2.02 -15.47 -7.11
CA ALA A 339 -3.01 -16.54 -7.33
C ALA A 339 -3.46 -16.60 -8.79
N THR A 340 -3.74 -15.45 -9.41
CA THR A 340 -4.19 -15.34 -10.78
C THR A 340 -3.16 -15.85 -11.79
N ARG A 341 -1.88 -15.46 -11.62
CA ARG A 341 -0.83 -15.81 -12.58
C ARG A 341 -0.24 -17.21 -12.37
N SER A 342 -0.14 -17.65 -11.13
CA SER A 342 0.36 -19.00 -10.83
C SER A 342 -0.71 -20.09 -11.03
N GLY A 343 -2.00 -19.72 -10.97
CA GLY A 343 -3.12 -20.65 -10.91
C GLY A 343 -3.14 -21.47 -9.61
N LYS A 344 -2.47 -21.02 -8.56
CA LYS A 344 -2.36 -21.68 -7.24
C LYS A 344 -3.08 -20.87 -6.18
N THR A 345 -3.58 -21.57 -5.16
CA THR A 345 -4.30 -20.94 -4.04
C THR A 345 -3.76 -21.37 -2.68
N ASP A 346 -2.84 -22.31 -2.65
CA ASP A 346 -2.17 -22.75 -1.43
C ASP A 346 -1.03 -21.80 -1.04
N ILE A 347 -0.86 -21.58 0.26
CA ILE A 347 0.07 -20.58 0.81
C ILE A 347 1.53 -20.86 0.41
N PRO A 348 2.07 -22.10 0.49
CA PRO A 348 3.44 -22.37 0.07
C PRO A 348 3.69 -21.98 -1.40
N ALA A 349 2.80 -22.36 -2.32
CA ALA A 349 2.96 -22.05 -3.73
C ALA A 349 2.81 -20.54 -4.03
N LEU A 350 1.92 -19.84 -3.31
CA LEU A 350 1.79 -18.37 -3.41
C LEU A 350 3.06 -17.68 -2.90
N ARG A 351 3.63 -18.14 -1.78
CA ARG A 351 4.88 -17.61 -1.22
C ARG A 351 6.04 -17.78 -2.21
N ASP A 352 6.21 -18.98 -2.75
CA ASP A 352 7.26 -19.28 -3.72
C ASP A 352 7.13 -18.40 -4.96
N TYR A 353 5.90 -18.18 -5.43
CA TYR A 353 5.65 -17.33 -6.58
C TYR A 353 5.92 -15.84 -6.28
N LEU A 354 5.48 -15.33 -5.11
CA LEU A 354 5.74 -13.94 -4.68
C LEU A 354 7.24 -13.61 -4.57
N LEU A 355 8.07 -14.59 -4.18
CA LEU A 355 9.51 -14.44 -4.04
C LEU A 355 10.30 -14.80 -5.32
N SER A 356 9.61 -15.22 -6.37
CA SER A 356 10.24 -15.56 -7.64
C SER A 356 10.60 -14.32 -8.47
N ASP A 357 11.57 -14.47 -9.36
CA ASP A 357 12.01 -13.42 -10.27
C ASP A 357 10.96 -13.03 -11.34
N VAL A 358 9.92 -13.87 -11.53
CA VAL A 358 8.84 -13.60 -12.49
C VAL A 358 7.68 -12.86 -11.89
N PHE A 359 7.60 -12.76 -10.56
CA PHE A 359 6.55 -12.03 -9.90
C PHE A 359 6.71 -10.53 -10.06
N THR A 360 5.64 -9.88 -10.46
CA THR A 360 5.50 -8.42 -10.40
C THR A 360 4.06 -8.06 -10.11
N VAL A 361 3.84 -7.06 -9.27
CA VAL A 361 2.53 -6.45 -9.04
C VAL A 361 2.54 -5.01 -9.55
N ALA A 362 1.47 -4.60 -10.20
CA ALA A 362 1.27 -3.21 -10.59
C ALA A 362 0.79 -2.42 -9.36
N GLY A 363 1.54 -1.38 -9.02
CA GLY A 363 1.18 -0.44 -7.95
C GLY A 363 0.93 0.97 -8.48
N ASP A 364 0.64 1.08 -9.78
CA ASP A 364 0.29 2.32 -10.48
C ASP A 364 1.33 3.46 -10.36
N LYS A 365 2.62 3.08 -10.21
CA LYS A 365 3.77 3.99 -10.13
C LYS A 365 4.78 3.83 -11.29
N GLY A 366 4.33 3.33 -12.43
CA GLY A 366 5.12 3.24 -13.66
C GLY A 366 6.12 2.10 -13.73
N VAL A 367 6.26 1.30 -12.68
CA VAL A 367 7.15 0.13 -12.63
C VAL A 367 6.45 -1.09 -12.03
N GLY A 368 6.84 -2.28 -12.47
CA GLY A 368 6.45 -3.51 -11.80
C GLY A 368 7.19 -3.65 -10.47
N MET A 369 6.46 -3.94 -9.41
CA MET A 369 7.00 -4.09 -8.07
C MET A 369 7.16 -5.56 -7.72
N ASN A 370 8.21 -5.91 -6.99
CA ASN A 370 8.46 -7.27 -6.53
C ASN A 370 9.13 -7.27 -5.15
N PHE A 371 9.20 -8.42 -4.51
CA PHE A 371 9.79 -8.54 -3.18
C PHE A 371 11.30 -8.80 -3.26
N ARG A 372 12.04 -8.23 -2.32
CA ARG A 372 13.42 -8.61 -2.02
C ARG A 372 13.42 -10.00 -1.37
N THR A 373 14.39 -10.82 -1.73
CA THR A 373 14.51 -12.18 -1.15
C THR A 373 15.21 -12.22 0.19
N TRP A 374 15.90 -11.13 0.60
CA TRP A 374 16.72 -11.08 1.81
C TRP A 374 16.05 -10.48 3.04
N ASP A 375 14.95 -9.70 2.83
CA ASP A 375 14.20 -9.06 3.90
C ASP A 375 12.68 -9.02 3.64
N HIS A 376 12.24 -9.58 2.51
CA HIS A 376 10.85 -9.59 2.02
C HIS A 376 10.22 -8.18 1.92
N GLN A 377 11.03 -7.12 1.76
CA GLN A 377 10.53 -5.78 1.49
C GLN A 377 10.11 -5.64 0.03
N LEU A 378 8.93 -5.08 -0.20
CA LEU A 378 8.48 -4.73 -1.55
C LEU A 378 9.32 -3.60 -2.12
N ARG A 379 9.93 -3.82 -3.28
CA ARG A 379 10.61 -2.79 -4.08
C ARG A 379 9.57 -1.88 -4.70
N GLN A 380 9.60 -0.62 -4.36
CA GLN A 380 8.67 0.36 -4.90
C GLN A 380 9.28 1.75 -4.99
N PRO A 381 8.87 2.58 -5.96
CA PRO A 381 9.17 4.00 -5.96
C PRO A 381 8.51 4.69 -4.77
N ILE A 382 9.20 5.68 -4.21
CA ILE A 382 8.75 6.49 -3.08
C ILE A 382 8.38 7.88 -3.62
N LEU A 383 7.19 8.34 -3.32
CA LEU A 383 6.72 9.67 -3.69
C LEU A 383 7.31 10.71 -2.74
N ILE A 384 7.80 11.81 -3.29
CA ILE A 384 8.17 13.00 -2.52
C ILE A 384 7.04 14.00 -2.66
N ALA A 385 6.27 14.15 -1.61
CA ALA A 385 5.01 14.88 -1.65
C ALA A 385 4.98 16.04 -0.66
N GLY A 386 4.44 17.15 -1.09
CA GLY A 386 3.95 18.22 -0.23
C GLY A 386 2.47 18.01 0.08
N PRO A 387 1.83 18.90 0.86
CA PRO A 387 0.43 18.71 1.28
C PRO A 387 -0.61 18.63 0.14
N ARG A 388 -0.26 19.09 -1.06
CA ARG A 388 -1.19 19.16 -2.21
C ARG A 388 -0.57 18.78 -3.54
N ASP A 389 0.66 18.28 -3.52
CA ASP A 389 1.41 18.02 -4.76
C ASP A 389 2.44 16.93 -4.55
N VAL A 390 2.68 16.12 -5.57
CA VAL A 390 3.79 15.18 -5.64
C VAL A 390 4.87 15.81 -6.50
N VAL A 391 5.94 16.26 -5.86
CA VAL A 391 6.99 17.06 -6.52
C VAL A 391 8.06 16.22 -7.18
N SER A 392 8.20 14.95 -6.81
CA SER A 392 9.17 14.02 -7.41
C SER A 392 8.87 12.57 -7.00
N ILE A 393 9.53 11.64 -7.68
CA ILE A 393 9.49 10.20 -7.38
C ILE A 393 10.94 9.72 -7.22
N SER A 394 11.24 9.07 -6.11
CA SER A 394 12.57 8.45 -5.88
C SER A 394 12.51 6.94 -6.17
N PRO A 395 13.63 6.35 -6.65
CA PRO A 395 14.97 6.91 -6.69
C PRO A 395 15.15 7.98 -7.78
N GLN A 396 15.95 9.01 -7.44
CA GLN A 396 16.27 10.06 -8.39
C GLN A 396 17.25 9.57 -9.46
N GLU A 397 17.21 10.17 -10.68
CA GLU A 397 18.02 9.81 -11.82
C GLU A 397 19.51 9.87 -11.42
N GLY A 398 20.28 9.97 -11.00
CA GLY A 398 21.69 9.95 -10.61
C GLY A 398 22.02 8.92 -9.52
N PHE A 399 21.00 8.29 -8.95
CA PHE A 399 21.15 7.39 -7.80
C PHE A 399 20.59 5.99 -8.04
N LEU A 400 20.30 5.64 -9.29
CA LEU A 400 19.67 4.37 -9.65
C LEU A 400 20.59 3.17 -9.35
N HIS A 401 20.02 2.12 -8.76
CA HIS A 401 20.76 0.88 -8.57
C HIS A 401 20.87 0.09 -9.90
N PRO A 402 22.04 -0.52 -10.21
CA PRO A 402 22.27 -1.12 -11.52
C PRO A 402 21.39 -2.34 -11.85
N LYS A 403 20.93 -3.10 -10.86
CA LYS A 403 20.12 -4.31 -11.08
C LYS A 403 18.62 -4.03 -10.91
N PHE A 404 18.22 -3.50 -9.78
CA PHE A 404 16.84 -3.09 -9.50
C PHE A 404 16.86 -1.62 -9.08
N LEU A 405 16.29 -0.75 -9.90
CA LEU A 405 16.41 0.70 -9.74
C LEU A 405 16.14 1.19 -8.32
N THR A 406 15.18 0.57 -7.63
CA THR A 406 14.73 0.92 -6.29
C THR A 406 15.58 0.35 -5.15
N ASP A 407 16.56 -0.55 -5.41
CA ASP A 407 17.42 -1.12 -4.35
C ASP A 407 18.46 -0.12 -3.82
N THR A 408 18.53 1.08 -4.41
CA THR A 408 19.21 2.22 -3.80
C THR A 408 18.46 2.83 -2.62
N LEU A 409 17.21 2.44 -2.37
CA LEU A 409 16.40 2.91 -1.25
C LEU A 409 16.36 1.85 -0.14
N GLY A 410 16.74 2.21 1.07
CA GLY A 410 16.84 1.29 2.21
C GLY A 410 18.10 0.43 2.18
N ASN A 411 18.09 -0.67 2.88
CA ASN A 411 19.24 -1.57 3.01
C ASN A 411 19.28 -2.56 1.83
N ASP A 412 20.32 -2.51 1.02
CA ASP A 412 20.55 -3.46 -0.06
C ASP A 412 21.06 -4.80 0.48
N GLN A 413 21.07 -5.83 -0.37
CA GLN A 413 21.50 -7.19 0.01
C GLN A 413 22.85 -7.26 0.73
N PRO A 414 23.91 -6.54 0.34
CA PRO A 414 25.16 -6.54 1.08
C PRO A 414 25.11 -5.84 2.45
N GLU A 415 24.11 -4.99 2.66
CA GLU A 415 23.96 -4.18 3.88
C GLU A 415 23.04 -4.84 4.91
N THR A 416 22.25 -5.85 4.49
CA THR A 416 21.24 -6.47 5.36
C THR A 416 21.87 -7.22 6.53
N LYS A 417 21.24 -7.07 7.68
CA LYS A 417 21.51 -7.87 8.89
C LYS A 417 20.46 -8.96 9.10
N CYS A 418 19.48 -9.06 8.19
CA CYS A 418 18.44 -10.06 8.28
C CYS A 418 19.00 -11.46 8.16
N LYS A 419 18.64 -12.28 9.13
CA LYS A 419 18.81 -13.73 9.13
C LYS A 419 17.48 -14.30 9.54
N PHE A 420 16.66 -14.67 8.58
CA PHE A 420 15.30 -15.14 8.85
C PHE A 420 15.24 -16.18 9.97
N ARG A 421 14.30 -15.94 10.89
CA ARG A 421 13.97 -16.84 11.98
C ARG A 421 12.80 -17.73 11.60
#